data_f936be8dc519b02a543cbe84ee844266
#
_entry.id   f936be8dc519b02a543cbe84ee844266
#
_cell.length_a   1.000
_cell.length_b   1.000
_cell.length_c   1.000
_cell.angle_alpha   90.00
_cell.angle_beta   90.00
_cell.angle_gamma   90.00
#
_symmetry.space_group_name_H-M   'P 1'
#
loop_
_entity.id
_entity.type
_entity.pdbx_description
1 polymer ?
#
loop_
_entity_poly.entity_id
_entity_poly.type
_entity_poly.pdbx_seq_one_letter_code
_entity_poly.pdbx_strand_id
1 'polypeptide(L)'
;MRVFLFLMLFFNSFVWAQQEGNKFLINNDYLVQFPESVKYIRTDENSGAFLFHDKQNSNIQVSVRPSQNMEFYKEGLSQTELLEAFYKWDFDFWKSNTINAKVTEISKKLSEGYVLWGIELDYESQKINQIILSGVKENNVVFISIINPKMKMNEKKKLLIDLYKKGISKHN
;
A
#
# COMPACT_ATOMS: atom_id res chain seq x y z
N MET A 1 -21.49 52.68 -1.21
CA MET A 1 -21.29 51.44 -1.99
C MET A 1 -20.21 50.64 -1.27
N ARG A 2 -20.62 49.65 -0.43
CA ARG A 2 -19.69 48.82 0.39
C ARG A 2 -19.43 47.53 -0.39
N VAL A 3 -18.20 47.36 -0.83
CA VAL A 3 -17.71 46.13 -1.47
C VAL A 3 -17.40 45.12 -0.36
N PHE A 4 -18.21 44.07 -0.23
CA PHE A 4 -17.94 42.93 0.63
C PHE A 4 -16.93 42.00 -0.10
N LEU A 5 -15.70 42.01 0.37
CA LEU A 5 -14.66 41.08 -0.08
C LEU A 5 -14.92 39.75 0.61
N PHE A 6 -15.46 38.75 -0.14
CA PHE A 6 -15.63 37.39 0.32
C PHE A 6 -14.26 36.68 0.24
N LEU A 7 -13.57 36.60 1.36
CA LEU A 7 -12.34 35.81 1.49
C LEU A 7 -12.75 34.33 1.56
N MET A 8 -12.74 33.65 0.41
CA MET A 8 -12.81 32.19 0.39
C MET A 8 -11.52 31.60 0.96
N LEU A 9 -11.56 31.24 2.24
CA LEU A 9 -10.55 30.37 2.84
C LEU A 9 -10.71 28.97 2.26
N PHE A 10 -9.92 28.66 1.25
CA PHE A 10 -9.68 27.27 0.84
C PHE A 10 -8.95 26.57 1.99
N PHE A 11 -9.68 25.87 2.83
CA PHE A 11 -9.11 24.87 3.70
C PHE A 11 -8.62 23.72 2.81
N ASN A 12 -7.36 23.80 2.38
CA ASN A 12 -6.62 22.63 1.93
C ASN A 12 -6.52 21.71 3.15
N SER A 13 -7.35 20.67 3.17
CA SER A 13 -7.24 19.58 4.13
C SER A 13 -5.95 18.82 3.80
N PHE A 14 -4.82 19.32 4.28
CA PHE A 14 -3.58 18.56 4.32
C PHE A 14 -3.83 17.38 5.24
N VAL A 15 -3.98 16.19 4.65
CA VAL A 15 -3.97 14.94 5.40
C VAL A 15 -2.56 14.77 5.95
N TRP A 16 -2.34 15.24 7.16
CA TRP A 16 -1.09 15.04 7.88
C TRP A 16 -1.06 13.58 8.33
N ALA A 17 -0.07 12.81 7.88
CA ALA A 17 0.24 11.55 8.51
C ALA A 17 0.63 11.84 9.96
N GLN A 18 -0.27 11.54 10.91
CA GLN A 18 0.03 11.69 12.33
C GLN A 18 1.02 10.60 12.72
N GLN A 19 2.26 10.99 12.96
CA GLN A 19 3.30 10.08 13.41
C GLN A 19 3.37 10.11 14.94
N GLU A 20 3.18 8.97 15.57
CA GLU A 20 3.43 8.76 16.98
C GLU A 20 4.51 7.68 17.14
N GLY A 21 5.75 8.11 17.33
CA GLY A 21 6.91 7.20 17.34
C GLY A 21 7.11 6.51 15.98
N ASN A 22 6.98 5.18 15.97
CA ASN A 22 7.06 4.35 14.75
C ASN A 22 5.68 3.90 14.21
N LYS A 23 4.61 4.53 14.68
CA LYS A 23 3.24 4.29 14.22
C LYS A 23 2.82 5.39 13.26
N PHE A 24 2.24 5.01 12.15
CA PHE A 24 1.76 5.91 11.11
C PHE A 24 0.28 5.66 10.85
N LEU A 25 -0.50 6.73 10.91
CA LEU A 25 -1.91 6.70 10.56
C LEU A 25 -2.05 6.91 9.06
N ILE A 26 -2.52 5.89 8.36
CA ILE A 26 -2.79 5.91 6.93
C ILE A 26 -4.27 6.25 6.72
N ASN A 27 -4.55 7.28 5.92
CA ASN A 27 -5.93 7.70 5.56
C ASN A 27 -6.89 7.92 6.76
N ASN A 28 -6.37 8.35 7.90
CA ASN A 28 -7.07 8.58 9.16
C ASN A 28 -7.66 7.32 9.84
N ASP A 29 -7.66 6.17 9.19
CA ASP A 29 -8.40 4.98 9.64
C ASP A 29 -7.53 3.76 9.89
N TYR A 30 -6.34 3.71 9.32
CA TYR A 30 -5.49 2.52 9.36
C TYR A 30 -4.13 2.82 9.96
N LEU A 31 -3.84 2.24 11.12
CA LEU A 31 -2.58 2.41 11.84
C LEU A 31 -1.59 1.32 11.44
N VAL A 32 -0.42 1.70 10.91
CA VAL A 32 0.67 0.78 10.60
C VAL A 32 1.83 1.03 11.56
N GLN A 33 2.31 -0.03 12.20
CA GLN A 33 3.50 0.03 13.05
C GLN A 33 4.73 -0.45 12.29
N PHE A 34 5.67 0.45 12.06
CA PHE A 34 6.95 0.15 11.41
C PHE A 34 8.05 -0.18 12.43
N PRO A 35 9.14 -0.86 12.00
CA PRO A 35 10.39 -0.84 12.75
C PRO A 35 10.90 0.59 12.95
N GLU A 36 11.59 0.87 14.05
CA GLU A 36 12.13 2.22 14.38
C GLU A 36 13.09 2.78 13.31
N SER A 37 13.69 1.91 12.52
CA SER A 37 14.58 2.31 11.41
C SER A 37 13.86 2.89 10.20
N VAL A 38 12.55 2.71 10.11
CA VAL A 38 11.73 3.14 8.95
C VAL A 38 11.23 4.56 9.19
N LYS A 39 11.42 5.42 8.19
CA LYS A 39 10.98 6.82 8.22
C LYS A 39 10.02 7.11 7.08
N TYR A 40 8.99 7.87 7.37
CA TYR A 40 8.11 8.45 6.36
C TYR A 40 8.87 9.48 5.52
N ILE A 41 8.63 9.47 4.22
CA ILE A 41 9.23 10.40 3.27
C ILE A 41 8.20 11.36 2.74
N ARG A 42 7.15 10.83 2.10
CA ARG A 42 6.09 11.63 1.49
C ARG A 42 4.87 10.76 1.17
N THR A 43 3.77 11.41 0.89
CA THR A 43 2.64 10.79 0.19
C THR A 43 2.78 11.08 -1.30
N ASP A 44 2.57 10.08 -2.13
CA ASP A 44 2.51 10.24 -3.58
C ASP A 44 1.15 10.83 -3.95
N GLU A 45 1.15 12.00 -4.58
CA GLU A 45 -0.08 12.77 -4.87
C GLU A 45 -0.98 12.07 -5.90
N ASN A 46 -0.41 11.30 -6.81
CA ASN A 46 -1.17 10.63 -7.86
C ASN A 46 -1.85 9.36 -7.37
N SER A 47 -1.12 8.55 -6.60
CA SER A 47 -1.61 7.26 -6.10
C SER A 47 -2.18 7.32 -4.69
N GLY A 48 -1.94 8.40 -3.94
CA GLY A 48 -2.27 8.50 -2.53
C GLY A 48 -1.50 7.51 -1.63
N ALA A 49 -0.44 6.91 -2.16
CA ALA A 49 0.37 5.96 -1.43
C ALA A 49 1.39 6.65 -0.53
N PHE A 50 1.61 6.10 0.65
CA PHE A 50 2.60 6.57 1.61
C PHE A 50 3.93 5.89 1.35
N LEU A 51 4.99 6.69 1.21
CA LEU A 51 6.33 6.24 0.90
C LEU A 51 7.22 6.33 2.13
N PHE A 52 7.96 5.26 2.39
CA PHE A 52 8.86 5.12 3.53
C PHE A 52 10.23 4.61 3.08
N HIS A 53 11.24 4.95 3.86
CA HIS A 53 12.61 4.45 3.70
C HIS A 53 13.12 3.87 5.02
N ASP A 54 13.94 2.84 4.93
CA ASP A 54 14.72 2.34 6.06
C ASP A 54 16.22 2.68 5.93
N LYS A 55 16.99 2.36 6.97
CA LYS A 55 18.46 2.56 6.97
C LYS A 55 19.21 1.70 5.95
N GLN A 56 18.54 0.69 5.36
CA GLN A 56 19.12 -0.21 4.35
C GLN A 56 18.73 0.22 2.91
N ASN A 57 18.20 1.43 2.76
CA ASN A 57 17.67 1.95 1.50
C ASN A 57 16.53 1.10 0.89
N SER A 58 15.69 0.51 1.73
CA SER A 58 14.43 -0.09 1.28
C SER A 58 13.44 1.02 0.93
N ASN A 59 12.85 0.96 -0.26
CA ASN A 59 11.66 1.73 -0.60
C ASN A 59 10.44 0.91 -0.23
N ILE A 60 9.69 1.35 0.77
CA ILE A 60 8.45 0.72 1.21
C ILE A 60 7.30 1.64 0.84
N GLN A 61 6.28 1.07 0.23
CA GLN A 61 5.06 1.77 -0.14
C GLN A 61 3.87 1.13 0.56
N VAL A 62 2.99 1.95 1.13
CA VAL A 62 1.74 1.49 1.73
C VAL A 62 0.58 2.30 1.17
N SER A 63 -0.47 1.62 0.74
CA SER A 63 -1.74 2.22 0.37
C SER A 63 -2.87 1.43 1.02
N VAL A 64 -3.83 2.14 1.59
CA VAL A 64 -5.05 1.57 2.17
C VAL A 64 -6.23 2.32 1.60
N ARG A 65 -7.22 1.62 1.08
CA ARG A 65 -8.39 2.24 0.46
C ARG A 65 -9.66 1.48 0.83
N PRO A 66 -10.78 2.16 1.06
CA PRO A 66 -12.06 1.51 1.17
C PRO A 66 -12.33 0.68 -0.10
N SER A 67 -12.67 -0.59 0.08
CA SER A 67 -12.90 -1.51 -1.06
C SER A 67 -14.03 -1.05 -1.97
N GLN A 68 -15.05 -0.42 -1.39
CA GLN A 68 -16.19 0.12 -2.14
C GLN A 68 -15.82 1.19 -3.19
N ASN A 69 -14.64 1.79 -3.09
CA ASN A 69 -14.15 2.77 -4.05
C ASN A 69 -13.33 2.13 -5.19
N MET A 70 -13.22 0.81 -5.21
CA MET A 70 -12.42 0.08 -6.19
C MET A 70 -13.29 -0.47 -7.32
N GLU A 71 -12.78 -0.42 -8.55
CA GLU A 71 -13.51 -0.85 -9.77
C GLU A 71 -13.97 -2.32 -9.73
N PHE A 72 -13.23 -3.18 -9.04
CA PHE A 72 -13.57 -4.61 -8.91
C PHE A 72 -14.58 -4.89 -7.79
N TYR A 73 -14.95 -3.89 -6.99
CA TYR A 73 -15.87 -4.08 -5.87
C TYR A 73 -17.27 -4.45 -6.34
N LYS A 74 -17.87 -5.42 -5.66
CA LYS A 74 -19.29 -5.77 -5.77
C LYS A 74 -19.86 -5.93 -4.38
N GLU A 75 -21.08 -5.46 -4.19
CA GLU A 75 -21.77 -5.64 -2.92
C GLU A 75 -21.99 -7.13 -2.62
N GLY A 76 -21.85 -7.53 -1.36
CA GLY A 76 -22.05 -8.91 -0.90
C GLY A 76 -20.85 -9.84 -1.05
N LEU A 77 -19.71 -9.36 -1.54
CA LEU A 77 -18.48 -10.16 -1.55
C LEU A 77 -18.03 -10.48 -0.12
N SER A 78 -17.68 -11.74 0.13
CA SER A 78 -16.93 -12.12 1.32
C SER A 78 -15.51 -11.51 1.29
N GLN A 79 -14.83 -11.45 2.43
CA GLN A 79 -13.44 -10.96 2.48
C GLN A 79 -12.50 -11.75 1.56
N THR A 80 -12.71 -13.06 1.44
CA THR A 80 -11.92 -13.93 0.56
C THR A 80 -12.15 -13.58 -0.92
N GLU A 81 -13.40 -13.43 -1.34
CA GLU A 81 -13.74 -13.05 -2.71
C GLU A 81 -13.25 -11.64 -3.04
N LEU A 82 -13.36 -10.71 -2.10
CA LEU A 82 -12.82 -9.36 -2.25
C LEU A 82 -11.30 -9.36 -2.40
N LEU A 83 -10.59 -10.18 -1.62
CA LEU A 83 -9.15 -10.33 -1.74
C LEU A 83 -8.75 -10.93 -3.10
N GLU A 84 -9.47 -11.95 -3.56
CA GLU A 84 -9.21 -12.55 -4.88
C GLU A 84 -9.45 -11.55 -6.01
N ALA A 85 -10.54 -10.78 -5.93
CA ALA A 85 -10.85 -9.74 -6.90
C ALA A 85 -9.79 -8.64 -6.92
N PHE A 86 -9.35 -8.17 -5.75
CA PHE A 86 -8.29 -7.18 -5.61
C PHE A 86 -6.96 -7.70 -6.17
N TYR A 87 -6.51 -8.88 -5.71
CA TYR A 87 -5.27 -9.46 -6.18
C TYR A 87 -5.27 -9.65 -7.70
N LYS A 88 -6.36 -10.22 -8.25
CA LYS A 88 -6.46 -10.45 -9.69
C LYS A 88 -6.42 -9.14 -10.48
N TRP A 89 -7.16 -8.12 -10.05
CA TRP A 89 -7.19 -6.80 -10.70
C TRP A 89 -5.80 -6.17 -10.75
N ASP A 90 -5.08 -6.15 -9.63
CA ASP A 90 -3.74 -5.56 -9.53
C ASP A 90 -2.69 -6.38 -10.30
N PHE A 91 -2.70 -7.71 -10.14
CA PHE A 91 -1.81 -8.63 -10.83
C PHE A 91 -1.95 -8.57 -12.35
N ASP A 92 -3.19 -8.59 -12.85
CA ASP A 92 -3.50 -8.53 -14.29
C ASP A 92 -3.12 -7.15 -14.86
N PHE A 93 -3.34 -6.06 -14.10
CA PHE A 93 -2.91 -4.72 -14.49
C PHE A 93 -1.40 -4.69 -14.74
N TRP A 94 -0.61 -5.14 -13.81
CA TRP A 94 0.85 -5.15 -13.96
C TRP A 94 1.33 -6.07 -15.08
N LYS A 95 0.72 -7.23 -15.21
CA LYS A 95 1.04 -8.18 -16.27
C LYS A 95 0.75 -7.63 -17.68
N SER A 96 -0.30 -6.84 -17.82
CA SER A 96 -0.74 -6.32 -19.12
C SER A 96 -0.12 -4.98 -19.50
N ASN A 97 0.24 -4.15 -18.50
CA ASN A 97 0.66 -2.77 -18.72
C ASN A 97 2.17 -2.53 -18.58
N THR A 98 2.94 -3.56 -18.20
CA THR A 98 4.38 -3.41 -18.03
C THR A 98 5.13 -4.25 -19.05
N ILE A 99 5.80 -3.59 -20.00
CA ILE A 99 6.60 -4.25 -21.04
C ILE A 99 7.83 -4.89 -20.36
N ASN A 100 8.08 -6.17 -20.67
CA ASN A 100 9.21 -6.95 -20.14
C ASN A 100 9.19 -7.18 -18.62
N ALA A 101 8.07 -6.98 -17.95
CA ALA A 101 7.94 -7.35 -16.56
C ALA A 101 7.58 -8.84 -16.42
N LYS A 102 8.28 -9.52 -15.51
CA LYS A 102 7.91 -10.85 -15.05
C LYS A 102 7.11 -10.70 -13.76
N VAL A 103 5.81 -10.95 -13.83
CA VAL A 103 4.91 -10.94 -12.67
C VAL A 103 4.70 -12.36 -12.19
N THR A 104 4.90 -12.63 -10.89
CA THR A 104 4.90 -13.99 -10.34
C THR A 104 4.14 -14.04 -9.02
N GLU A 105 3.16 -14.93 -8.88
CA GLU A 105 2.57 -15.26 -7.59
C GLU A 105 3.61 -16.01 -6.74
N ILE A 106 3.76 -15.56 -5.49
CA ILE A 106 4.73 -16.13 -4.55
C ILE A 106 4.04 -17.00 -3.51
N SER A 107 2.93 -16.53 -2.95
CA SER A 107 2.16 -17.26 -1.94
C SER A 107 0.76 -16.69 -1.80
N LYS A 108 -0.26 -17.54 -1.86
CA LYS A 108 -1.66 -17.19 -1.69
C LYS A 108 -2.16 -17.70 -0.33
N LYS A 109 -2.53 -16.81 0.57
CA LYS A 109 -2.95 -17.09 1.95
C LYS A 109 -4.32 -16.46 2.22
N LEU A 110 -5.33 -16.94 1.53
CA LEU A 110 -6.68 -16.36 1.58
C LEU A 110 -7.30 -16.39 2.98
N SER A 111 -7.08 -17.48 3.73
CA SER A 111 -7.55 -17.59 5.12
C SER A 111 -6.83 -16.65 6.09
N GLU A 112 -5.63 -16.15 5.72
CA GLU A 112 -4.89 -15.15 6.47
C GLU A 112 -5.13 -13.72 5.94
N GLY A 113 -5.93 -13.57 4.89
CA GLY A 113 -6.35 -12.28 4.32
C GLY A 113 -5.34 -11.61 3.40
N TYR A 114 -4.35 -12.33 2.84
CA TYR A 114 -3.37 -11.72 1.94
C TYR A 114 -2.85 -12.66 0.83
N VAL A 115 -2.32 -12.03 -0.22
CA VAL A 115 -1.53 -12.68 -1.29
C VAL A 115 -0.20 -11.96 -1.43
N LEU A 116 0.90 -12.72 -1.53
CA LEU A 116 2.23 -12.22 -1.86
C LEU A 116 2.55 -12.52 -3.32
N TRP A 117 3.03 -11.52 -4.03
CA TRP A 117 3.45 -11.65 -5.41
C TRP A 117 4.61 -10.69 -5.71
N GLY A 118 5.22 -10.78 -6.86
CA GLY A 118 6.38 -9.98 -7.20
C GLY A 118 6.42 -9.55 -8.64
N ILE A 119 7.14 -8.44 -8.87
CA ILE A 119 7.44 -7.90 -10.18
C ILE A 119 8.95 -7.83 -10.33
N GLU A 120 9.46 -8.45 -11.39
CA GLU A 120 10.83 -8.27 -11.85
C GLU A 120 10.79 -7.54 -13.18
N LEU A 121 11.48 -6.41 -13.27
CA LEU A 121 11.59 -5.64 -14.51
C LEU A 121 12.96 -4.98 -14.63
N ASP A 122 13.38 -4.75 -15.87
CA ASP A 122 14.57 -3.95 -16.17
C ASP A 122 14.12 -2.50 -16.45
N TYR A 123 14.57 -1.56 -15.63
CA TYR A 123 14.28 -0.13 -15.76
C TYR A 123 15.58 0.67 -15.74
N GLU A 124 15.86 1.45 -16.78
CA GLU A 124 17.06 2.28 -16.92
C GLU A 124 18.36 1.54 -16.56
N SER A 125 18.53 0.33 -17.10
CA SER A 125 19.68 -0.56 -16.84
C SER A 125 19.79 -1.08 -15.41
N GLN A 126 18.76 -0.92 -14.58
CA GLN A 126 18.68 -1.48 -13.23
C GLN A 126 17.64 -2.57 -13.17
N LYS A 127 17.99 -3.68 -12.52
CA LYS A 127 17.03 -4.74 -12.19
C LYS A 127 16.21 -4.34 -10.97
N ILE A 128 14.93 -4.09 -11.18
CA ILE A 128 13.96 -3.86 -10.10
C ILE A 128 13.33 -5.18 -9.73
N ASN A 129 13.38 -5.50 -8.44
CA ASN A 129 12.69 -6.65 -7.86
C ASN A 129 11.81 -6.14 -6.71
N GLN A 130 10.54 -5.95 -7.01
CA GLN A 130 9.52 -5.49 -6.07
C GLN A 130 8.73 -6.69 -5.56
N ILE A 131 8.55 -6.78 -4.26
CA ILE A 131 7.64 -7.73 -3.63
C ILE A 131 6.44 -6.96 -3.11
N ILE A 132 5.26 -7.52 -3.35
CA ILE A 132 3.98 -6.89 -3.06
C ILE A 132 3.15 -7.82 -2.19
N LEU A 133 2.48 -7.26 -1.21
CA LEU A 133 1.42 -7.87 -0.45
C LEU A 133 0.11 -7.15 -0.79
N SER A 134 -0.82 -7.88 -1.39
CA SER A 134 -2.21 -7.47 -1.52
C SER A 134 -3.03 -8.12 -0.42
N GLY A 135 -3.71 -7.33 0.37
CA GLY A 135 -4.49 -7.80 1.52
C GLY A 135 -5.85 -7.13 1.63
N VAL A 136 -6.73 -7.73 2.44
CA VAL A 136 -8.04 -7.16 2.80
C VAL A 136 -8.20 -7.21 4.31
N LYS A 137 -8.53 -6.08 4.91
CA LYS A 137 -8.90 -5.96 6.33
C LYS A 137 -10.11 -5.05 6.45
N GLU A 138 -11.18 -5.54 7.08
CA GLU A 138 -12.35 -4.72 7.45
C GLU A 138 -12.85 -3.84 6.30
N ASN A 139 -13.18 -4.40 5.17
CA ASN A 139 -13.63 -3.67 3.99
C ASN A 139 -12.61 -2.69 3.38
N ASN A 140 -11.35 -2.73 3.82
CA ASN A 140 -10.27 -1.99 3.18
C ASN A 140 -9.37 -2.94 2.39
N VAL A 141 -8.99 -2.51 1.19
CA VAL A 141 -7.87 -3.12 0.47
C VAL A 141 -6.57 -2.49 0.94
N VAL A 142 -5.61 -3.34 1.24
CA VAL A 142 -4.29 -2.98 1.77
C VAL A 142 -3.24 -3.42 0.76
N PHE A 143 -2.48 -2.47 0.26
CA PHE A 143 -1.33 -2.70 -0.60
C PHE A 143 -0.06 -2.32 0.15
N ILE A 144 0.88 -3.25 0.25
CA ILE A 144 2.20 -2.97 0.82
C ILE A 144 3.25 -3.53 -0.13
N SER A 145 4.22 -2.71 -0.52
CA SER A 145 5.30 -3.19 -1.37
C SER A 145 6.67 -2.79 -0.85
N ILE A 146 7.70 -3.53 -1.27
CA ILE A 146 9.09 -3.26 -0.95
C ILE A 146 10.00 -3.47 -2.15
N ILE A 147 10.88 -2.49 -2.37
CA ILE A 147 12.00 -2.58 -3.29
C ILE A 147 13.28 -2.43 -2.47
N ASN A 148 14.11 -3.46 -2.43
CA ASN A 148 15.45 -3.40 -1.87
C ASN A 148 16.34 -4.46 -2.57
N PRO A 149 17.34 -4.05 -3.36
CA PRO A 149 18.19 -5.01 -4.09
C PRO A 149 19.10 -5.83 -3.18
N LYS A 150 19.38 -5.36 -1.95
CA LYS A 150 20.29 -6.02 -0.99
C LYS A 150 19.57 -6.94 -0.01
N MET A 151 18.25 -6.77 0.17
CA MET A 151 17.47 -7.56 1.13
C MET A 151 17.08 -8.91 0.52
N LYS A 152 17.28 -10.00 1.27
CA LYS A 152 16.88 -11.34 0.84
C LYS A 152 15.37 -11.47 0.72
N MET A 153 14.90 -12.32 -0.19
CA MET A 153 13.48 -12.56 -0.45
C MET A 153 12.69 -12.89 0.83
N ASN A 154 13.22 -13.76 1.68
CA ASN A 154 12.52 -14.16 2.91
C ASN A 154 12.40 -13.01 3.92
N GLU A 155 13.37 -12.10 3.97
CA GLU A 155 13.33 -10.91 4.82
C GLU A 155 12.27 -9.92 4.33
N LYS A 156 12.21 -9.70 3.00
CA LYS A 156 11.15 -8.87 2.38
C LYS A 156 9.77 -9.41 2.71
N LYS A 157 9.55 -10.72 2.49
CA LYS A 157 8.27 -11.38 2.78
C LYS A 157 7.88 -11.22 4.25
N LYS A 158 8.82 -11.48 5.16
CA LYS A 158 8.58 -11.35 6.60
C LYS A 158 8.18 -9.93 6.95
N LEU A 159 8.92 -8.93 6.46
CA LEU A 159 8.60 -7.51 6.72
C LEU A 159 7.20 -7.15 6.25
N LEU A 160 6.82 -7.50 5.01
CA LEU A 160 5.49 -7.20 4.48
C LEU A 160 4.37 -7.86 5.29
N ILE A 161 4.55 -9.14 5.66
CA ILE A 161 3.58 -9.88 6.48
C ILE A 161 3.47 -9.25 7.88
N ASP A 162 4.60 -8.89 8.50
CA ASP A 162 4.62 -8.26 9.82
C ASP A 162 3.89 -6.91 9.80
N LEU A 163 4.13 -6.08 8.78
CA LEU A 163 3.45 -4.80 8.59
C LEU A 163 1.94 -4.99 8.41
N TYR A 164 1.53 -5.96 7.58
CA TYR A 164 0.14 -6.27 7.35
C TYR A 164 -0.56 -6.77 8.62
N LYS A 165 0.05 -7.74 9.33
CA LYS A 165 -0.55 -8.34 10.53
C LYS A 165 -0.66 -7.36 11.69
N LYS A 166 0.30 -6.44 11.84
CA LYS A 166 0.32 -5.39 12.87
C LYS A 166 -0.52 -4.17 12.52
N GLY A 167 -0.96 -4.03 11.28
CA GLY A 167 -1.87 -2.96 10.89
C GLY A 167 -3.23 -3.12 11.58
N ILE A 168 -3.76 -2.02 12.12
CA ILE A 168 -5.02 -1.99 12.89
C ILE A 168 -5.91 -0.91 12.28
N SER A 169 -7.19 -1.23 12.02
CA SER A 169 -8.20 -0.22 11.74
C SER A 169 -8.60 0.47 13.05
N LYS A 170 -8.86 1.78 12.98
CA LYS A 170 -9.27 2.56 14.18
C LYS A 170 -10.77 2.49 14.47
N HIS A 171 -11.56 1.91 13.58
CA HIS A 171 -13.02 1.85 13.68
C HIS A 171 -13.55 0.55 14.32
N ASN A 172 -12.79 -0.03 15.26
CA ASN A 172 -13.31 -1.08 16.18
C ASN A 172 -13.65 -0.49 17.53
#